data_e8af271ca19f31fc044044fd149765d4
#
_entry.id   e8af271ca19f31fc044044fd149765d4
#
_cell.length_a   1.000
_cell.length_b   1.000
_cell.length_c   1.000
_cell.angle_alpha   90.00
_cell.angle_beta   90.00
_cell.angle_gamma   90.00
#
_symmetry.space_group_name_H-M   'P 1'
#
loop_
_entity.id
_entity.type
_entity.pdbx_description
1 polymer ?
#
loop_
_entity_poly.entity_id
_entity_poly.type
_entity_poly.pdbx_seq_one_letter_code
_entity_poly.pdbx_strand_id
1 'polypeptide(L)'
;MLKFFLGLFFFIVYLLHPPLGFAFDKSDPSVSLLQNRISNNFTRNYCKDINNGFSKDEAMKSAIVKTENIISFSYNPQKKWIEKDDLANQISLQVVNDCGWSFGLIGKEGVDYFKSYFLEIYEKTTPDKNFSR
;
A
#
# COMPACT_ATOMS: atom_id res chain seq x y z
N MET A 1 3.50 42.43 -41.36
CA MET A 1 4.10 42.28 -40.00
C MET A 1 3.14 41.77 -38.95
N LEU A 2 1.87 42.13 -38.93
CA LEU A 2 0.92 41.69 -37.91
C LEU A 2 0.65 40.17 -37.88
N LYS A 3 0.68 39.50 -39.03
CA LYS A 3 0.46 38.05 -39.13
C LYS A 3 1.62 37.20 -38.58
N PHE A 4 2.84 37.71 -38.56
CA PHE A 4 4.00 37.05 -38.00
C PHE A 4 4.01 37.07 -36.46
N PHE A 5 3.51 38.16 -35.87
CA PHE A 5 3.42 38.26 -34.41
C PHE A 5 2.34 37.35 -33.83
N LEU A 6 1.24 37.14 -34.56
CA LEU A 6 0.17 36.24 -34.09
C LEU A 6 0.63 34.78 -34.04
N GLY A 7 1.42 34.33 -35.02
CA GLY A 7 1.96 32.97 -35.07
C GLY A 7 2.96 32.70 -33.94
N LEU A 8 3.81 33.69 -33.65
CA LEU A 8 4.80 33.55 -32.55
C LEU A 8 4.15 33.49 -31.16
N PHE A 9 3.05 34.25 -30.97
CA PHE A 9 2.31 34.26 -29.71
C PHE A 9 1.63 32.92 -29.43
N PHE A 10 1.04 32.28 -30.45
CA PHE A 10 0.48 30.93 -30.30
C PHE A 10 1.52 29.87 -30.04
N PHE A 11 2.71 30.00 -30.61
CA PHE A 11 3.80 29.05 -30.36
C PHE A 11 4.35 29.14 -28.94
N ILE A 12 4.47 30.33 -28.39
CA ILE A 12 4.89 30.58 -26.99
C ILE A 12 3.85 30.05 -26.00
N VAL A 13 2.56 30.26 -26.28
CA VAL A 13 1.49 29.74 -25.44
C VAL A 13 1.46 28.20 -25.43
N TYR A 14 1.79 27.55 -26.56
CA TYR A 14 1.88 26.09 -26.63
C TYR A 14 3.09 25.51 -25.86
N LEU A 15 4.20 26.26 -25.78
CA LEU A 15 5.38 25.86 -25.03
C LEU A 15 5.24 26.08 -23.51
N LEU A 16 4.32 26.92 -23.09
CA LEU A 16 4.06 27.22 -21.67
C LEU A 16 2.98 26.33 -21.03
N HIS A 17 2.30 25.48 -21.82
CA HIS A 17 1.41 24.47 -21.30
C HIS A 17 2.16 23.15 -21.21
N PRO A 18 2.71 22.78 -20.04
CA PRO A 18 3.21 21.43 -19.86
C PRO A 18 2.04 20.49 -20.16
N PRO A 19 2.25 19.37 -20.87
CA PRO A 19 1.22 18.37 -21.00
C PRO A 19 0.75 18.02 -19.59
N LEU A 20 -0.55 18.15 -19.34
CA LEU A 20 -1.20 17.63 -18.14
C LEU A 20 -1.04 16.09 -18.16
N GLY A 21 0.20 15.63 -17.98
CA GLY A 21 0.48 14.30 -17.56
C GLY A 21 -0.07 14.22 -16.12
N PHE A 22 -1.11 13.44 -15.91
CA PHE A 22 -1.49 13.05 -14.57
C PHE A 22 -0.32 12.25 -13.99
N ALA A 23 0.66 12.94 -13.45
CA ALA A 23 1.67 12.33 -12.59
C ALA A 23 0.93 11.94 -11.31
N PHE A 24 0.47 10.69 -11.25
CA PHE A 24 0.11 10.10 -9.96
C PHE A 24 1.39 10.07 -9.13
N ASP A 25 1.49 10.99 -8.23
CA ASP A 25 2.57 11.06 -7.27
C ASP A 25 2.23 10.14 -6.06
N LYS A 26 3.27 9.66 -5.39
CA LYS A 26 3.20 8.91 -4.12
C LYS A 26 2.38 9.65 -3.04
N SER A 27 2.22 10.96 -3.16
CA SER A 27 1.39 11.83 -2.32
C SER A 27 -0.09 11.87 -2.70
N ASP A 28 -0.53 11.11 -3.74
CA ASP A 28 -1.93 11.08 -4.15
C ASP A 28 -2.81 10.55 -3.01
N PRO A 29 -3.83 11.31 -2.57
CA PRO A 29 -4.75 10.86 -1.52
C PRO A 29 -5.40 9.51 -1.81
N SER A 30 -5.60 9.15 -3.08
CA SER A 30 -6.18 7.87 -3.48
C SER A 30 -5.25 6.68 -3.18
N VAL A 31 -3.93 6.86 -3.26
CA VAL A 31 -2.93 5.84 -2.89
C VAL A 31 -2.95 5.63 -1.37
N SER A 32 -2.97 6.72 -0.60
CA SER A 32 -3.06 6.67 0.86
C SER A 32 -4.36 5.99 1.33
N LEU A 33 -5.50 6.30 0.71
CA LEU A 33 -6.78 5.66 1.03
C LEU A 33 -6.76 4.16 0.73
N LEU A 34 -6.17 3.76 -0.40
CA LEU A 34 -6.02 2.34 -0.74
C LEU A 34 -5.11 1.63 0.25
N GLN A 35 -3.97 2.22 0.60
CA GLN A 35 -3.03 1.69 1.58
C GLN A 35 -3.69 1.51 2.95
N ASN A 36 -4.46 2.50 3.41
CA ASN A 36 -5.25 2.42 4.65
C ASN A 36 -6.29 1.29 4.60
N ARG A 37 -6.98 1.14 3.47
CA ARG A 37 -7.97 0.07 3.29
C ARG A 37 -7.34 -1.32 3.35
N ILE A 38 -6.19 -1.48 2.71
CA ILE A 38 -5.43 -2.73 2.71
C ILE A 38 -4.98 -3.08 4.13
N SER A 39 -4.33 -2.14 4.82
CA SER A 39 -3.79 -2.38 6.16
C SER A 39 -4.88 -2.63 7.19
N ASN A 40 -5.99 -1.89 7.14
CA ASN A 40 -7.16 -2.13 8.01
C ASN A 40 -7.78 -3.52 7.78
N ASN A 41 -7.88 -3.95 6.52
CA ASN A 41 -8.43 -5.26 6.20
C ASN A 41 -7.52 -6.38 6.69
N PHE A 42 -6.22 -6.26 6.44
CA PHE A 42 -5.22 -7.20 6.92
C PHE A 42 -5.26 -7.31 8.45
N THR A 43 -5.15 -6.18 9.16
CA THR A 43 -5.11 -6.12 10.62
C THR A 43 -6.34 -6.77 11.23
N ARG A 44 -7.54 -6.44 10.72
CA ARG A 44 -8.78 -7.03 11.19
C ARG A 44 -8.82 -8.54 11.03
N ASN A 45 -8.36 -9.07 9.87
CA ASN A 45 -8.33 -10.50 9.63
C ASN A 45 -7.30 -11.19 10.52
N TYR A 46 -6.10 -10.64 10.63
CA TYR A 46 -5.04 -11.19 11.44
C TYR A 46 -5.43 -11.24 12.94
N CYS A 47 -5.86 -10.11 13.50
CA CYS A 47 -6.25 -10.05 14.91
C CYS A 47 -7.45 -10.95 15.22
N LYS A 48 -8.42 -11.06 14.30
CA LYS A 48 -9.53 -11.99 14.42
C LYS A 48 -9.06 -13.45 14.49
N ASP A 49 -8.15 -13.84 13.58
CA ASP A 49 -7.67 -15.22 13.52
C ASP A 49 -6.82 -15.55 14.77
N ILE A 50 -5.98 -14.63 15.26
CA ILE A 50 -5.26 -14.77 16.55
C ILE A 50 -6.24 -14.95 17.71
N ASN A 51 -7.28 -14.13 17.81
CA ASN A 51 -8.28 -14.23 18.86
C ASN A 51 -9.11 -15.52 18.79
N ASN A 52 -9.21 -16.12 17.61
CA ASN A 52 -9.84 -17.44 17.41
C ASN A 52 -8.91 -18.63 17.70
N GLY A 53 -7.66 -18.38 18.15
CA GLY A 53 -6.70 -19.41 18.55
C GLY A 53 -5.83 -19.95 17.42
N PHE A 54 -5.82 -19.32 16.24
CA PHE A 54 -4.88 -19.66 15.18
C PHE A 54 -3.44 -19.32 15.60
N SER A 55 -2.49 -20.11 15.14
CA SER A 55 -1.07 -19.76 15.29
C SER A 55 -0.73 -18.48 14.52
N LYS A 56 0.37 -17.81 14.90
CA LYS A 56 0.83 -16.59 14.22
C LYS A 56 1.02 -16.80 12.73
N ASP A 57 1.58 -17.93 12.32
CA ASP A 57 1.85 -18.27 10.93
C ASP A 57 0.55 -18.52 10.14
N GLU A 58 -0.40 -19.24 10.73
CA GLU A 58 -1.69 -19.48 10.11
C GLU A 58 -2.50 -18.18 9.96
N ALA A 59 -2.54 -17.36 11.00
CA ALA A 59 -3.19 -16.06 10.97
C ALA A 59 -2.55 -15.13 9.93
N MET A 60 -1.21 -15.11 9.81
CA MET A 60 -0.47 -14.32 8.83
C MET A 60 -0.81 -14.74 7.41
N LYS A 61 -0.70 -16.04 7.09
CA LYS A 61 -1.03 -16.56 5.76
C LYS A 61 -2.49 -16.33 5.40
N SER A 62 -3.40 -16.56 6.32
CA SER A 62 -4.83 -16.32 6.15
C SER A 62 -5.12 -14.84 5.86
N ALA A 63 -4.54 -13.93 6.64
CA ALA A 63 -4.73 -12.48 6.44
C ALA A 63 -4.17 -12.00 5.10
N ILE A 64 -3.00 -12.49 4.67
CA ILE A 64 -2.41 -12.18 3.36
C ILE A 64 -3.37 -12.62 2.24
N VAL A 65 -3.81 -13.88 2.25
CA VAL A 65 -4.69 -14.44 1.21
C VAL A 65 -6.03 -13.69 1.14
N LYS A 66 -6.66 -13.42 2.29
CA LYS A 66 -7.93 -12.67 2.36
C LYS A 66 -7.78 -11.26 1.82
N THR A 67 -6.67 -10.60 2.15
CA THR A 67 -6.39 -9.22 1.72
C THR A 67 -6.06 -9.17 0.23
N GLU A 68 -5.25 -10.10 -0.28
CA GLU A 68 -4.93 -10.23 -1.71
C GLU A 68 -6.17 -10.49 -2.56
N ASN A 69 -7.10 -11.31 -2.10
CA ASN A 69 -8.35 -11.54 -2.82
C ASN A 69 -9.15 -10.24 -3.00
N ILE A 70 -9.24 -9.41 -1.97
CA ILE A 70 -9.93 -8.11 -2.06
C ILE A 70 -9.24 -7.19 -3.06
N ILE A 71 -7.91 -7.15 -3.05
CA ILE A 71 -7.12 -6.31 -3.95
C ILE A 71 -7.20 -6.80 -5.39
N SER A 72 -7.22 -8.11 -5.60
CA SER A 72 -7.25 -8.74 -6.93
C SER A 72 -8.60 -8.55 -7.64
N PHE A 73 -9.70 -8.55 -6.89
CA PHE A 73 -11.04 -8.30 -7.43
C PHE A 73 -11.30 -6.83 -7.77
N SER A 74 -10.52 -5.91 -7.20
CA SER A 74 -10.62 -4.50 -7.51
C SER A 74 -9.56 -4.16 -8.55
N TYR A 75 -9.98 -3.85 -9.80
CA TYR A 75 -9.09 -3.16 -10.73
C TYR A 75 -8.72 -1.82 -10.12
N ASN A 76 -7.56 -1.77 -9.52
CA ASN A 76 -7.10 -0.56 -8.85
C ASN A 76 -5.75 -0.12 -9.42
N PRO A 77 -5.74 0.91 -10.30
CA PRO A 77 -4.51 1.40 -10.91
C PRO A 77 -3.53 2.01 -9.90
N GLN A 78 -4.01 2.39 -8.70
CA GLN A 78 -3.16 2.96 -7.64
C GLN A 78 -2.29 1.90 -6.94
N LYS A 79 -2.62 0.62 -7.07
CA LYS A 79 -1.86 -0.49 -6.44
C LYS A 79 -0.36 -0.43 -6.76
N LYS A 80 0.01 -0.07 -7.98
CA LYS A 80 1.42 0.03 -8.42
C LYS A 80 2.23 1.12 -7.70
N TRP A 81 1.56 2.06 -7.03
CA TRP A 81 2.20 3.17 -6.33
C TRP A 81 2.38 2.93 -4.83
N ILE A 82 1.82 1.82 -4.31
CA ILE A 82 1.99 1.44 -2.92
C ILE A 82 3.36 0.79 -2.75
N GLU A 83 4.21 1.41 -1.96
CA GLU A 83 5.48 0.80 -1.59
C GLU A 83 5.27 -0.28 -0.54
N LYS A 84 5.87 -1.44 -0.80
CA LYS A 84 5.77 -2.62 0.06
C LYS A 84 6.24 -2.36 1.49
N ASP A 85 7.32 -1.60 1.64
CA ASP A 85 7.90 -1.28 2.94
C ASP A 85 7.00 -0.35 3.76
N ASP A 86 6.41 0.67 3.11
CA ASP A 86 5.47 1.60 3.73
C ASP A 86 4.17 0.88 4.15
N LEU A 87 3.66 -0.01 3.30
CA LEU A 87 2.50 -0.83 3.62
C LEU A 87 2.79 -1.78 4.79
N ALA A 88 3.94 -2.45 4.78
CA ALA A 88 4.36 -3.34 5.86
C ALA A 88 4.49 -2.58 7.19
N ASN A 89 5.05 -1.38 7.16
CA ASN A 89 5.15 -0.53 8.34
C ASN A 89 3.77 -0.14 8.90
N GLN A 90 2.85 0.26 8.03
CA GLN A 90 1.49 0.63 8.44
C GLN A 90 0.71 -0.56 9.00
N ILE A 91 0.78 -1.72 8.36
CA ILE A 91 0.19 -2.97 8.86
C ILE A 91 0.73 -3.28 10.25
N SER A 92 2.05 -3.19 10.44
CA SER A 92 2.72 -3.53 11.70
C SER A 92 2.30 -2.60 12.83
N LEU A 93 2.21 -1.30 12.56
CA LEU A 93 1.70 -0.32 13.52
C LEU A 93 0.27 -0.64 13.96
N GLN A 94 -0.61 -0.95 13.02
CA GLN A 94 -2.00 -1.28 13.32
C GLN A 94 -2.13 -2.60 14.09
N VAL A 95 -1.46 -3.66 13.67
CA VAL A 95 -1.51 -4.96 14.35
C VAL A 95 -1.00 -4.86 15.77
N VAL A 96 0.14 -4.19 16.00
CA VAL A 96 0.70 -4.02 17.33
C VAL A 96 -0.23 -3.21 18.23
N ASN A 97 -0.86 -2.16 17.70
CA ASN A 97 -1.82 -1.36 18.46
C ASN A 97 -3.12 -2.11 18.75
N ASP A 98 -3.64 -2.88 17.79
CA ASP A 98 -4.97 -3.49 17.90
C ASP A 98 -4.95 -4.82 18.67
N CYS A 99 -3.92 -5.65 18.48
CA CYS A 99 -3.86 -6.97 19.09
C CYS A 99 -2.46 -7.45 19.49
N GLY A 100 -1.42 -6.64 19.32
CA GLY A 100 -0.03 -7.03 19.64
C GLY A 100 0.18 -7.48 21.09
N TRP A 101 -0.54 -6.87 22.03
CA TRP A 101 -0.51 -7.21 23.45
C TRP A 101 -0.89 -8.67 23.73
N SER A 102 -1.75 -9.28 22.93
CA SER A 102 -2.22 -10.67 23.13
C SER A 102 -1.15 -11.71 22.82
N PHE A 103 -0.09 -11.33 22.12
CA PHE A 103 1.03 -12.21 21.78
C PHE A 103 2.41 -11.57 22.04
N GLY A 104 2.45 -10.56 22.92
CA GLY A 104 3.68 -10.00 23.47
C GLY A 104 4.41 -9.00 22.59
N LEU A 105 3.75 -8.44 21.56
CA LEU A 105 4.31 -7.39 20.71
C LEU A 105 3.80 -6.03 21.17
N ILE A 106 4.73 -5.21 21.68
CA ILE A 106 4.42 -3.86 22.17
C ILE A 106 5.49 -2.87 21.71
N GLY A 107 5.07 -1.62 21.53
CA GLY A 107 5.97 -0.51 21.21
C GLY A 107 6.71 -0.68 19.88
N LYS A 108 7.80 0.09 19.75
CA LYS A 108 8.60 0.13 18.51
C LYS A 108 9.22 -1.22 18.16
N GLU A 109 9.73 -1.94 19.15
CA GLU A 109 10.34 -3.27 18.93
C GLU A 109 9.32 -4.27 18.38
N GLY A 110 8.08 -4.23 18.89
CA GLY A 110 6.98 -5.04 18.39
C GLY A 110 6.64 -4.73 16.94
N VAL A 111 6.62 -3.44 16.57
CA VAL A 111 6.38 -2.99 15.19
C VAL A 111 7.50 -3.46 14.26
N ASP A 112 8.76 -3.26 14.62
CA ASP A 112 9.92 -3.64 13.81
C ASP A 112 9.97 -5.17 13.61
N TYR A 113 9.67 -5.94 14.66
CA TYR A 113 9.57 -7.40 14.58
C TYR A 113 8.45 -7.83 13.62
N PHE A 114 7.23 -7.29 13.80
CA PHE A 114 6.09 -7.69 13.00
C PHE A 114 6.27 -7.30 11.53
N LYS A 115 6.87 -6.14 11.25
CA LYS A 115 7.20 -5.70 9.90
C LYS A 115 8.11 -6.71 9.18
N SER A 116 9.20 -7.12 9.84
CA SER A 116 10.13 -8.09 9.27
C SER A 116 9.46 -9.45 9.04
N TYR A 117 8.67 -9.89 10.00
CA TYR A 117 7.90 -11.14 9.91
C TYR A 117 6.84 -11.10 8.79
N PHE A 118 6.11 -10.01 8.65
CA PHE A 118 5.15 -9.82 7.55
C PHE A 118 5.86 -9.90 6.19
N LEU A 119 6.95 -9.18 6.01
CA LEU A 119 7.68 -9.15 4.75
C LEU A 119 8.21 -10.53 4.36
N GLU A 120 8.77 -11.28 5.33
CA GLU A 120 9.27 -12.63 5.10
C GLU A 120 8.17 -13.59 4.62
N ILE A 121 7.02 -13.60 5.31
CA ILE A 121 5.92 -14.51 4.94
C ILE A 121 5.24 -14.05 3.65
N TYR A 122 5.10 -12.74 3.44
CA TYR A 122 4.52 -12.18 2.22
C TYR A 122 5.30 -12.61 0.97
N GLU A 123 6.62 -12.52 0.99
CA GLU A 123 7.48 -12.95 -0.13
C GLU A 123 7.35 -14.45 -0.42
N LYS A 124 7.22 -15.28 0.60
CA LYS A 124 7.02 -16.73 0.44
C LYS A 124 5.63 -17.09 -0.09
N THR A 125 4.62 -16.28 0.27
CA THR A 125 3.21 -16.57 -0.08
C THR A 125 2.83 -16.02 -1.44
N THR A 126 3.51 -14.97 -1.92
CA THR A 126 3.19 -14.25 -3.17
C THR A 126 4.41 -14.08 -4.08
N PRO A 127 5.10 -15.16 -4.47
CA PRO A 127 6.41 -15.07 -5.15
C PRO A 127 6.37 -14.34 -6.50
N ASP A 128 5.22 -14.30 -7.19
CA ASP A 128 5.08 -13.73 -8.54
C ASP A 128 4.32 -12.40 -8.60
N LYS A 129 3.90 -11.85 -7.47
CA LYS A 129 3.14 -10.61 -7.46
C LYS A 129 4.06 -9.42 -7.20
N ASN A 130 4.58 -8.83 -8.27
CA ASN A 130 5.25 -7.53 -8.25
C ASN A 130 4.33 -6.45 -7.65
N PHE A 131 4.43 -6.22 -6.36
CA PHE A 131 4.19 -4.90 -5.80
C PHE A 131 5.37 -4.05 -6.25
N SER A 132 5.12 -3.15 -7.15
CA SER A 132 6.03 -2.18 -7.78
C SER A 132 7.53 -2.54 -7.84
N ARG A 133 8.03 -2.47 -9.05
CA ARG A 133 9.45 -2.17 -9.27
C ARG A 133 9.74 -0.74 -8.84
#